data_e29b09b3167bd40acfaa9f4350bf7754
#
_entry.id   e29b09b3167bd40acfaa9f4350bf7754
#
_cell.length_a   1.000
_cell.length_b   1.000
_cell.length_c   1.000
_cell.angle_alpha   90.00
_cell.angle_beta   90.00
_cell.angle_gamma   90.00
#
_symmetry.space_group_name_H-M   'P 1'
#
loop_
_entity.id
_entity.type
_entity.pdbx_description
1 polymer ?
#
loop_
_entity_poly.entity_id
_entity_poly.type
_entity_poly.pdbx_seq_one_letter_code
_entity_poly.pdbx_strand_id
1 'polypeptide(L)'
;MIKRTLCFTNPAYLSLNNGQMVVKMPEVESADLPEPIKRESVRTIPVEDIGVVVLDNKRITITHGLLEALLENNCAVITCDSKSMPVGLLLPLCGNTVQSERFRHQLNASLPLRKQLWQQTVKAKVDNQSALLQAATHAEVGC
;
A
#
# COMPACT_ATOMS: atom_id res chain seq x y z
N MET A 1 9.75 14.77 -3.69
CA MET A 1 8.43 14.33 -4.21
C MET A 1 7.79 13.40 -3.18
N ILE A 2 6.52 13.59 -2.85
CA ILE A 2 5.82 12.71 -1.89
C ILE A 2 5.34 11.50 -2.68
N LYS A 3 5.90 10.32 -2.38
CA LYS A 3 5.49 9.06 -3.00
C LYS A 3 4.14 8.59 -2.46
N ARG A 4 3.36 7.91 -3.30
CA ARG A 4 2.02 7.42 -2.97
C ARG A 4 2.07 6.10 -2.21
N THR A 5 1.12 5.90 -1.32
CA THR A 5 0.80 4.58 -0.76
C THR A 5 -0.40 4.00 -1.51
N LEU A 6 -0.24 2.79 -2.03
CA LEU A 6 -1.31 2.06 -2.72
C LEU A 6 -1.72 0.85 -1.88
N CYS A 7 -3.01 0.71 -1.65
CA CYS A 7 -3.58 -0.43 -0.93
C CYS A 7 -4.54 -1.19 -1.84
N PHE A 8 -4.27 -2.48 -2.04
CA PHE A 8 -5.08 -3.38 -2.86
C PHE A 8 -5.86 -4.33 -1.96
N THR A 9 -7.15 -4.02 -1.77
CA THR A 9 -8.10 -4.81 -0.96
C THR A 9 -8.96 -5.74 -1.81
N ASN A 10 -8.98 -5.52 -3.14
CA ASN A 10 -9.72 -6.32 -4.10
C ASN A 10 -8.79 -7.21 -4.93
N PRO A 11 -9.31 -8.29 -5.55
CA PRO A 11 -8.55 -9.08 -6.50
C PRO A 11 -7.95 -8.22 -7.61
N ALA A 12 -6.68 -8.40 -7.91
CA ALA A 12 -5.99 -7.63 -8.92
C ALA A 12 -4.84 -8.42 -9.56
N TYR A 13 -4.60 -8.18 -10.86
CA TYR A 13 -3.38 -8.58 -11.55
C TYR A 13 -2.47 -7.36 -11.68
N LEU A 14 -1.31 -7.44 -11.04
CA LEU A 14 -0.31 -6.37 -11.00
C LEU A 14 0.89 -6.77 -11.85
N SER A 15 1.19 -5.99 -12.87
CA SER A 15 2.31 -6.25 -13.78
C SER A 15 3.07 -4.97 -14.11
N LEU A 16 4.26 -5.11 -14.66
CA LEU A 16 5.08 -4.00 -15.14
C LEU A 16 4.93 -3.86 -16.65
N ASN A 17 4.71 -2.64 -17.12
CA ASN A 17 4.79 -2.29 -18.53
C ASN A 17 5.36 -0.87 -18.69
N ASN A 18 6.45 -0.72 -19.44
CA ASN A 18 7.09 0.57 -19.74
C ASN A 18 7.33 1.45 -18.50
N GLY A 19 7.89 0.87 -17.42
CA GLY A 19 8.16 1.60 -16.17
C GLY A 19 6.92 1.97 -15.35
N GLN A 20 5.75 1.46 -15.75
CA GLN A 20 4.49 1.69 -15.05
C GLN A 20 3.94 0.38 -14.45
N MET A 21 3.41 0.47 -13.24
CA MET A 21 2.57 -0.56 -12.68
C MET A 21 1.24 -0.58 -13.44
N VAL A 22 0.89 -1.71 -14.00
CA VAL A 22 -0.40 -1.96 -14.65
C VAL A 22 -1.28 -2.74 -13.70
N VAL A 23 -2.46 -2.20 -13.41
CA VAL A 23 -3.46 -2.82 -12.52
C VAL A 23 -4.65 -3.25 -13.38
N LYS A 24 -4.94 -4.56 -13.37
CA LYS A 24 -6.10 -5.13 -14.05
C LYS A 24 -6.97 -5.85 -13.02
N MET A 25 -8.29 -5.73 -13.17
CA MET A 25 -9.27 -6.41 -12.32
C MET A 25 -9.73 -7.71 -12.99
N PRO A 26 -9.57 -8.89 -12.34
CA PRO A 26 -9.98 -10.18 -12.91
C PRO A 26 -11.45 -10.23 -13.31
N GLU A 27 -12.31 -9.55 -12.57
CA GLU A 27 -13.75 -9.51 -12.83
C GLU A 27 -14.09 -8.83 -14.15
N VAL A 28 -13.29 -7.84 -14.56
CA VAL A 28 -13.45 -7.15 -15.83
C VAL A 28 -12.85 -7.95 -16.98
N GLU A 29 -11.74 -8.66 -16.75
CA GLU A 29 -11.14 -9.53 -17.78
C GLU A 29 -12.02 -10.74 -18.11
N SER A 30 -12.67 -11.33 -17.11
CA SER A 30 -13.53 -12.50 -17.26
C SER A 30 -14.95 -12.16 -17.73
N ALA A 31 -15.37 -10.90 -17.66
CA ALA A 31 -16.67 -10.47 -18.12
C ALA A 31 -16.71 -10.39 -19.66
N ASP A 32 -17.86 -10.73 -20.24
CA ASP A 32 -18.12 -10.60 -21.69
C ASP A 32 -18.43 -9.13 -22.05
N LEU A 33 -17.40 -8.27 -21.82
CA LEU A 33 -17.48 -6.84 -22.07
C LEU A 33 -16.74 -6.48 -23.37
N PRO A 34 -17.20 -5.45 -24.09
CA PRO A 34 -16.49 -4.94 -25.26
C PRO A 34 -15.05 -4.52 -24.93
N GLU A 35 -14.11 -4.78 -25.84
CA GLU A 35 -12.70 -4.44 -25.70
C GLU A 35 -12.41 -2.99 -25.26
N PRO A 36 -13.15 -1.94 -25.73
CA PRO A 36 -12.93 -0.58 -25.28
C PRO A 36 -13.13 -0.42 -23.76
N ILE A 37 -14.17 -1.06 -23.19
CA ILE A 37 -14.49 -0.99 -21.76
C ILE A 37 -13.41 -1.73 -20.93
N LYS A 38 -12.93 -2.88 -21.44
CA LYS A 38 -11.81 -3.60 -20.80
C LYS A 38 -10.55 -2.75 -20.75
N ARG A 39 -10.25 -1.99 -21.80
CA ARG A 39 -9.08 -1.09 -21.83
C ARG A 39 -9.22 0.09 -20.89
N GLU A 40 -10.39 0.69 -20.76
CA GLU A 40 -10.63 1.79 -19.82
C GLU A 40 -10.54 1.37 -18.35
N SER A 41 -10.74 0.08 -18.06
CA SER A 41 -10.63 -0.47 -16.70
C SER A 41 -9.19 -0.73 -16.26
N VAL A 42 -8.22 -0.69 -17.17
CA VAL A 42 -6.79 -0.85 -16.88
C VAL A 42 -6.25 0.47 -16.35
N ARG A 43 -5.72 0.46 -15.14
CA ARG A 43 -5.05 1.62 -14.55
C ARG A 43 -3.54 1.46 -14.61
N THR A 44 -2.84 2.54 -14.93
CA THR A 44 -1.38 2.59 -14.95
C THR A 44 -0.89 3.65 -13.97
N ILE A 45 0.18 3.33 -13.26
CA ILE A 45 0.80 4.21 -12.25
C ILE A 45 2.31 4.15 -12.44
N PRO A 46 3.02 5.29 -12.65
CA PRO A 46 4.47 5.30 -12.71
C PRO A 46 5.09 4.70 -11.44
N VAL A 47 6.02 3.76 -11.59
CA VAL A 47 6.64 3.08 -10.44
C VAL A 47 7.41 4.04 -9.56
N GLU A 48 7.99 5.09 -10.13
CA GLU A 48 8.72 6.14 -9.40
C GLU A 48 7.85 6.94 -8.42
N ASP A 49 6.54 7.01 -8.67
CA ASP A 49 5.58 7.70 -7.80
C ASP A 49 5.11 6.85 -6.62
N ILE A 50 5.49 5.56 -6.58
CA ILE A 50 5.01 4.61 -5.57
C ILE A 50 6.05 4.50 -4.45
N GLY A 51 5.62 4.70 -3.21
CA GLY A 51 6.47 4.55 -2.02
C GLY A 51 6.17 3.29 -1.22
N VAL A 52 4.90 2.92 -1.13
CA VAL A 52 4.46 1.71 -0.42
C VAL A 52 3.35 1.03 -1.21
N VAL A 53 3.43 -0.28 -1.32
CA VAL A 53 2.35 -1.14 -1.84
C VAL A 53 1.89 -2.07 -0.74
N VAL A 54 0.59 -2.08 -0.44
CA VAL A 54 -0.04 -2.98 0.52
C VAL A 54 -0.90 -3.99 -0.24
N LEU A 55 -0.60 -5.27 -0.07
CA LEU A 55 -1.32 -6.39 -0.68
C LEU A 55 -2.24 -7.03 0.37
N ASP A 56 -3.52 -6.67 0.34
CA ASP A 56 -4.51 -7.08 1.34
C ASP A 56 -5.66 -7.91 0.72
N ASN A 57 -5.32 -8.78 -0.24
CA ASN A 57 -6.27 -9.74 -0.79
C ASN A 57 -5.57 -11.01 -1.25
N LYS A 58 -6.15 -12.18 -0.94
CA LYS A 58 -5.61 -13.49 -1.29
C LYS A 58 -5.56 -13.78 -2.80
N ARG A 59 -6.35 -13.06 -3.60
CA ARG A 59 -6.43 -13.23 -5.06
C ARG A 59 -5.67 -12.15 -5.83
N ILE A 60 -4.64 -11.56 -5.20
CA ILE A 60 -3.71 -10.68 -5.89
C ILE A 60 -2.61 -11.52 -6.52
N THR A 61 -2.36 -11.26 -7.80
CA THR A 61 -1.20 -11.79 -8.51
C THR A 61 -0.28 -10.65 -8.87
N ILE A 62 0.99 -10.77 -8.55
CA ILE A 62 2.03 -9.79 -8.87
C ILE A 62 3.16 -10.46 -9.64
N THR A 63 3.62 -9.82 -10.70
CA THR A 63 4.73 -10.34 -11.50
C THR A 63 6.07 -10.03 -10.83
N HIS A 64 7.06 -10.92 -10.98
CA HIS A 64 8.41 -10.72 -10.46
C HIS A 64 9.04 -9.43 -10.99
N GLY A 65 8.91 -9.12 -12.29
CA GLY A 65 9.44 -7.88 -12.86
C GLY A 65 8.86 -6.60 -12.24
N LEU A 66 7.59 -6.63 -11.79
CA LEU A 66 7.04 -5.50 -11.04
C LEU A 66 7.63 -5.42 -9.64
N LEU A 67 7.82 -6.54 -8.94
CA LEU A 67 8.47 -6.55 -7.61
C LEU A 67 9.89 -5.98 -7.69
N GLU A 68 10.66 -6.42 -8.69
CA GLU A 68 12.01 -5.92 -8.96
C GLU A 68 12.00 -4.39 -9.15
N ALA A 69 11.18 -3.89 -10.08
CA ALA A 69 11.09 -2.46 -10.37
C ALA A 69 10.64 -1.61 -9.15
N LEU A 70 9.71 -2.12 -8.34
CA LEU A 70 9.27 -1.45 -7.11
C LEU A 70 10.43 -1.32 -6.12
N LEU A 71 11.17 -2.40 -5.87
CA LEU A 71 12.30 -2.41 -4.94
C LEU A 71 13.46 -1.53 -5.43
N GLU A 72 13.79 -1.54 -6.73
CA GLU A 72 14.78 -0.65 -7.33
C GLU A 72 14.42 0.84 -7.15
N ASN A 73 13.12 1.17 -7.17
CA ASN A 73 12.62 2.51 -6.93
C ASN A 73 12.38 2.84 -5.45
N ASN A 74 12.98 2.07 -4.51
CA ASN A 74 12.84 2.25 -3.07
C ASN A 74 11.38 2.23 -2.58
N CYS A 75 10.56 1.38 -3.17
CA CYS A 75 9.21 1.10 -2.72
C CYS A 75 9.22 -0.08 -1.74
N ALA A 76 8.49 0.05 -0.63
CA ALA A 76 8.24 -1.06 0.29
C ALA A 76 7.00 -1.83 -0.16
N VAL A 77 7.02 -3.16 -0.05
CA VAL A 77 5.85 -4.01 -0.32
C VAL A 77 5.46 -4.75 0.96
N ILE A 78 4.23 -4.55 1.38
CA ILE A 78 3.64 -5.16 2.59
C ILE A 78 2.61 -6.18 2.14
N THR A 79 2.66 -7.38 2.72
CA THR A 79 1.62 -8.39 2.53
C THR A 79 0.85 -8.60 3.83
N CYS A 80 -0.48 -8.76 3.71
CA CYS A 80 -1.38 -8.94 4.84
C CYS A 80 -1.96 -10.36 4.89
N ASP A 81 -2.40 -10.75 6.07
CA ASP A 81 -3.13 -12.00 6.29
C ASP A 81 -4.64 -11.85 6.00
N SER A 82 -5.41 -12.92 6.33
CA SER A 82 -6.87 -12.92 6.14
C SER A 82 -7.65 -11.98 7.07
N LYS A 83 -6.97 -11.37 8.04
CA LYS A 83 -7.52 -10.40 8.98
C LYS A 83 -7.03 -8.98 8.68
N SER A 84 -6.45 -8.77 7.50
CA SER A 84 -5.85 -7.49 7.09
C SER A 84 -4.70 -7.04 8.00
N MET A 85 -4.02 -8.00 8.65
CA MET A 85 -2.86 -7.72 9.50
C MET A 85 -1.57 -7.91 8.69
N PRO A 86 -0.63 -6.96 8.73
CA PRO A 86 0.66 -7.11 8.05
C PRO A 86 1.45 -8.30 8.60
N VAL A 87 1.85 -9.22 7.71
CA VAL A 87 2.61 -10.42 8.05
C VAL A 87 3.95 -10.51 7.33
N GLY A 88 4.16 -9.70 6.30
CA GLY A 88 5.41 -9.67 5.55
C GLY A 88 5.75 -8.28 5.05
N LEU A 89 7.05 -8.01 4.94
CA LEU A 89 7.59 -6.75 4.45
C LEU A 89 8.79 -7.01 3.55
N LEU A 90 8.69 -6.59 2.27
CA LEU A 90 9.82 -6.59 1.35
C LEU A 90 10.39 -5.18 1.29
N LEU A 91 11.71 -5.08 1.45
CA LEU A 91 12.48 -3.85 1.38
C LEU A 91 13.64 -4.00 0.40
N PRO A 92 14.08 -2.92 -0.25
CA PRO A 92 15.28 -2.93 -1.08
C PRO A 92 16.51 -3.37 -0.26
N LEU A 93 17.27 -4.32 -0.79
CA LEU A 93 18.56 -4.71 -0.17
C LEU A 93 19.67 -3.71 -0.47
N CYS A 94 19.63 -3.15 -1.67
CA CYS A 94 20.62 -2.18 -2.17
C CYS A 94 19.93 -0.82 -2.30
N GLY A 95 20.51 0.23 -1.75
CA GLY A 95 20.00 1.59 -1.98
C GLY A 95 19.94 2.49 -0.75
N ASN A 96 20.07 1.93 0.44
CA ASN A 96 20.17 2.74 1.64
C ASN A 96 21.29 2.22 2.55
N THR A 97 22.48 2.75 2.37
CA THR A 97 23.66 2.38 3.19
C THR A 97 23.46 2.63 4.69
N VAL A 98 22.53 3.52 5.05
CA VAL A 98 22.18 3.84 6.45
C VAL A 98 20.96 3.07 6.97
N GLN A 99 20.38 2.15 6.19
CA GLN A 99 19.17 1.42 6.60
C GLN A 99 19.43 0.57 7.85
N SER A 100 20.54 -0.16 7.90
CA SER A 100 20.95 -0.96 9.06
C SER A 100 21.17 -0.09 10.30
N GLU A 101 21.73 1.10 10.12
CA GLU A 101 21.91 2.07 11.19
C GLU A 101 20.57 2.60 11.70
N ARG A 102 19.66 2.95 10.82
CA ARG A 102 18.29 3.39 11.18
C ARG A 102 17.53 2.30 11.94
N PHE A 103 17.59 1.05 11.50
CA PHE A 103 16.98 -0.07 12.23
C PHE A 103 17.60 -0.22 13.61
N ARG A 104 18.93 -0.11 13.73
CA ARG A 104 19.62 -0.16 15.01
C ARG A 104 19.16 0.97 15.94
N HIS A 105 19.02 2.19 15.44
CA HIS A 105 18.51 3.32 16.21
C HIS A 105 17.06 3.10 16.64
N GLN A 106 16.20 2.53 15.80
CA GLN A 106 14.82 2.20 16.17
C GLN A 106 14.76 1.14 17.26
N LEU A 107 15.55 0.07 17.13
CA LEU A 107 15.60 -1.01 18.12
C LEU A 107 16.15 -0.53 19.47
N ASN A 108 17.16 0.33 19.44
CA ASN A 108 17.82 0.89 20.62
C ASN A 108 17.14 2.18 21.12
N ALA A 109 16.01 2.57 20.55
CA ALA A 109 15.28 3.75 20.99
C ALA A 109 14.93 3.66 22.48
N SER A 110 15.17 4.75 23.21
CA SER A 110 14.89 4.82 24.65
C SER A 110 13.40 4.59 24.96
N LEU A 111 13.11 4.05 26.13
CA LEU A 111 11.72 3.81 26.56
C LEU A 111 10.85 5.07 26.52
N PRO A 112 11.33 6.27 26.95
CA PRO A 112 10.57 7.50 26.81
C PRO A 112 10.21 7.82 25.35
N LEU A 113 11.17 7.68 24.43
CA LEU A 113 10.92 7.94 23.00
C LEU A 113 9.88 6.97 22.43
N ARG A 114 9.97 5.67 22.74
CA ARG A 114 8.98 4.66 22.32
C ARG A 114 7.58 5.00 22.84
N LYS A 115 7.46 5.43 24.11
CA LYS A 115 6.19 5.83 24.69
C LYS A 115 5.62 7.06 24.02
N GLN A 116 6.42 8.07 23.70
CA GLN A 116 5.99 9.27 22.98
C GLN A 116 5.46 8.94 21.58
N LEU A 117 6.22 8.14 20.81
CA LEU A 117 5.80 7.72 19.47
C LEU A 117 4.51 6.90 19.52
N TRP A 118 4.39 5.98 20.46
CA TRP A 118 3.17 5.20 20.67
C TRP A 118 1.98 6.10 21.02
N GLN A 119 2.15 7.04 21.93
CA GLN A 119 1.11 8.00 22.31
C GLN A 119 0.63 8.82 21.11
N GLN A 120 1.54 9.31 20.26
CA GLN A 120 1.21 10.04 19.04
C GLN A 120 0.41 9.18 18.07
N THR A 121 0.84 7.93 17.87
CA THR A 121 0.15 6.97 16.99
C THR A 121 -1.27 6.67 17.47
N VAL A 122 -1.42 6.38 18.77
CA VAL A 122 -2.74 6.10 19.37
C VAL A 122 -3.63 7.32 19.28
N LYS A 123 -3.10 8.51 19.61
CA LYS A 123 -3.86 9.76 19.50
C LYS A 123 -4.37 9.98 18.08
N ALA A 124 -3.49 9.90 17.07
CA ALA A 124 -3.89 10.07 15.67
C ALA A 124 -4.96 9.04 15.24
N LYS A 125 -4.84 7.79 15.70
CA LYS A 125 -5.85 6.76 15.43
C LYS A 125 -7.21 7.13 16.03
N VAL A 126 -7.25 7.57 17.30
CA VAL A 126 -8.49 7.96 17.98
C VAL A 126 -9.11 9.18 17.31
N ASP A 127 -8.29 10.20 16.99
CA ASP A 127 -8.74 11.41 16.31
C ASP A 127 -9.38 11.09 14.96
N ASN A 128 -8.74 10.21 14.15
CA ASN A 128 -9.25 9.78 12.86
C ASN A 128 -10.56 8.98 12.99
N GLN A 129 -10.67 8.10 14.00
CA GLN A 129 -11.89 7.33 14.24
C GLN A 129 -13.03 8.26 14.70
N SER A 130 -12.73 9.24 15.55
CA SER A 130 -13.70 10.25 15.99
C SER A 130 -14.21 11.09 14.81
N ALA A 131 -13.31 11.54 13.94
CA ALA A 131 -13.68 12.30 12.75
C ALA A 131 -14.57 11.49 11.79
N LEU A 132 -14.25 10.20 11.61
CA LEU A 132 -15.09 9.31 10.80
C LEU A 132 -16.48 9.11 11.38
N LEU A 133 -16.58 8.90 12.69
CA LEU A 133 -17.87 8.76 13.38
C LEU A 133 -18.71 10.04 13.27
N GLN A 134 -18.10 11.20 13.46
CA GLN A 134 -18.78 12.48 13.27
C GLN A 134 -19.30 12.65 11.84
N ALA A 135 -18.50 12.33 10.84
CA ALA A 135 -18.91 12.40 9.45
C ALA A 135 -20.07 11.42 9.13
N ALA A 136 -20.04 10.20 9.69
CA ALA A 136 -21.08 9.20 9.49
C ALA A 136 -22.40 9.59 10.18
N THR A 137 -22.33 10.11 11.40
CA THR A 137 -23.54 10.53 12.16
C THR A 137 -24.18 11.79 11.58
N HIS A 138 -23.42 12.70 10.99
CA HIS A 138 -23.98 13.86 10.28
C HIS A 138 -24.59 13.49 8.92
N ALA A 139 -24.20 12.40 8.31
CA ALA A 139 -24.79 11.90 7.06
C ALA A 139 -26.20 11.30 7.28
N GLU A 140 -26.51 10.81 8.48
CA GLU A 140 -27.83 10.27 8.82
C GLU A 140 -28.88 11.33 9.20
N VAL A 141 -28.48 12.57 9.50
CA VAL A 141 -29.38 13.66 9.90
C VAL A 141 -29.83 14.53 8.72
N GLY A 142 -29.41 14.21 7.52
CA GLY A 142 -29.69 14.93 6.25
C GLY A 142 -30.74 14.27 5.35
N CYS A 143 -31.66 13.43 5.88
CA CYS A 143 -32.81 12.90 5.13
C CYS A 143 -34.11 13.47 5.66
#